data_8bd15bd9ec09dc8612d11d776836d58b
#
_entry.id   8bd15bd9ec09dc8612d11d776836d58b
#
_cell.length_a   1.000
_cell.length_b   1.000
_cell.length_c   1.000
_cell.angle_alpha   90.00
_cell.angle_beta   90.00
_cell.angle_gamma   90.00
#
_symmetry.space_group_name_H-M   'P 1'
#
loop_
_entity.id
_entity.type
_entity.pdbx_description
1 polymer ?
#
loop_
_entity_poly.entity_id
_entity_poly.type
_entity_poly.pdbx_seq_one_letter_code
_entity_poly.pdbx_strand_id
1 'polypeptide(L)'
;MSTHNKPISRKLAGLLSCAALSMGLVSGCASADSRNESDNLTANMEFKKVASEFTTEESTALADFSMQLFQNLGREDENLLLSGSSAWMALGMAANGAAGDTLRQMETVLGLDKDQINKAAAAWFSSMEDQNSLTMADSIWLKNEFQDEVAKPFLETCAQDFRAEVFSSTLDQKAVKDINDWTSKHTDGLIPELIKEIPSLTQMILVNAEAFNGKWAAPFDEADTKKQTFHNQDGSESSVDFLNGRADWSVENDEVVGFIKEYDESRYGYMLLLPKAADKPLSDTVKSLGGAAVTNLLSNRVSADVQVSMPKLDQESTLTLNDALAACGMTDAFGDQADFSAITGSKNNLYISSVLQKTYIEVSEKGTKAAAATEIGIETMAMPVEADPVVADKPYVYMIVDLEHSMPLFVGRVVNIQE
;
A
#
# COMPACT_ATOMS: atom_id res chain seq x y z
N MET A 1 -38.63 -62.02 -7.86
CA MET A 1 -37.71 -62.93 -8.52
C MET A 1 -36.33 -62.31 -8.36
N SER A 2 -35.62 -62.69 -7.35
CA SER A 2 -34.67 -63.82 -7.28
C SER A 2 -33.44 -63.51 -8.15
N THR A 3 -32.20 -63.46 -7.74
CA THR A 3 -31.39 -64.02 -6.65
C THR A 3 -29.98 -63.43 -6.76
N HIS A 4 -29.36 -63.06 -5.66
CA HIS A 4 -28.16 -63.72 -5.05
C HIS A 4 -26.89 -63.76 -5.93
N ASN A 5 -25.71 -63.36 -5.53
CA ASN A 5 -24.94 -63.78 -4.35
C ASN A 5 -23.63 -62.95 -4.19
N LYS A 6 -23.27 -62.68 -2.94
CA LYS A 6 -21.90 -62.53 -2.40
C LYS A 6 -21.33 -63.91 -2.07
N PRO A 7 -20.14 -64.06 -1.43
CA PRO A 7 -18.82 -63.38 -1.45
C PRO A 7 -17.66 -64.37 -1.71
N ILE A 8 -16.37 -64.04 -1.47
CA ILE A 8 -15.44 -64.84 -0.63
C ILE A 8 -14.07 -64.14 -0.52
N SER A 9 -13.69 -64.03 0.73
CA SER A 9 -12.39 -63.62 1.27
C SER A 9 -11.30 -64.72 1.11
N ARG A 10 -10.01 -64.32 1.16
CA ARG A 10 -8.99 -65.04 1.95
C ARG A 10 -7.68 -64.28 2.09
N LYS A 11 -7.29 -64.18 3.32
CA LYS A 11 -6.02 -63.86 3.97
C LYS A 11 -4.90 -64.83 3.60
N LEU A 12 -3.67 -64.41 3.75
CA LEU A 12 -2.50 -64.93 4.50
C LEU A 12 -1.26 -64.20 4.05
N ALA A 13 -0.53 -63.48 4.82
CA ALA A 13 0.36 -63.79 5.95
C ALA A 13 1.73 -64.33 5.53
N GLY A 14 2.78 -63.54 5.82
CA GLY A 14 4.04 -64.04 6.39
C GLY A 14 5.24 -64.00 5.50
N LEU A 15 6.25 -63.24 5.84
CA LEU A 15 7.44 -63.68 6.56
C LEU A 15 8.54 -62.62 6.55
N LEU A 16 9.12 -62.40 7.69
CA LEU A 16 10.35 -61.63 7.94
C LEU A 16 11.55 -62.29 7.23
N SER A 17 12.52 -61.46 6.79
CA SER A 17 13.91 -61.83 6.82
C SER A 17 14.78 -60.59 7.02
N CYS A 18 15.55 -60.60 8.11
CA CYS A 18 16.66 -59.73 8.42
C CYS A 18 17.88 -60.07 7.58
N ALA A 19 18.63 -59.08 7.11
CA ALA A 19 20.09 -59.16 6.94
C ALA A 19 20.66 -57.73 6.70
N ALA A 20 21.27 -57.16 7.70
CA ALA A 20 22.71 -56.87 7.89
C ALA A 20 23.33 -55.77 7.03
N LEU A 21 23.66 -54.69 7.77
CA LEU A 21 24.79 -53.76 7.67
C LEU A 21 25.73 -53.87 6.42
N SER A 22 25.83 -52.73 5.74
CA SER A 22 27.11 -52.24 5.25
C SER A 22 27.21 -50.75 5.47
N MET A 23 28.04 -50.30 6.40
CA MET A 23 28.51 -48.93 6.57
C MET A 23 29.32 -48.55 5.33
N GLY A 24 28.73 -47.68 4.52
CA GLY A 24 29.46 -46.92 3.50
C GLY A 24 29.61 -45.50 4.04
N LEU A 25 30.78 -45.16 4.58
CA LEU A 25 31.25 -43.81 4.77
C LEU A 25 31.36 -43.14 3.40
N VAL A 26 30.33 -42.45 2.95
CA VAL A 26 30.47 -41.46 1.91
C VAL A 26 30.71 -40.14 2.64
N SER A 27 31.97 -39.74 2.71
CA SER A 27 32.38 -38.36 2.89
C SER A 27 31.86 -37.57 1.70
N GLY A 28 30.61 -37.15 1.76
CA GLY A 28 30.10 -36.11 0.90
C GLY A 28 30.70 -34.79 1.37
N CYS A 29 31.62 -34.24 0.55
CA CYS A 29 31.89 -32.81 0.60
C CYS A 29 30.54 -32.11 0.49
N ALA A 30 30.09 -31.56 1.58
CA ALA A 30 29.04 -30.53 1.57
C ALA A 30 29.64 -29.38 0.76
N SER A 31 29.25 -29.22 -0.46
CA SER A 31 29.51 -28.06 -1.27
C SER A 31 28.94 -26.86 -0.51
N ALA A 32 29.83 -25.94 -0.16
CA ALA A 32 29.54 -24.64 0.43
C ALA A 32 28.90 -23.73 -0.66
N ASP A 33 27.67 -24.03 -1.08
CA ASP A 33 26.99 -23.29 -2.15
C ASP A 33 25.49 -23.05 -1.88
N SER A 34 25.09 -23.03 -0.59
CA SER A 34 23.70 -22.78 -0.22
C SER A 34 23.50 -21.54 0.67
N ARG A 35 24.44 -20.58 0.65
CA ARG A 35 24.30 -19.32 1.40
C ARG A 35 23.92 -18.13 0.52
N ASN A 36 23.11 -18.33 -0.48
CA ASN A 36 22.79 -17.29 -1.46
C ASN A 36 21.30 -16.99 -1.60
N GLU A 37 20.48 -17.32 -0.63
CA GLU A 37 19.10 -16.87 -0.53
C GLU A 37 19.00 -15.81 0.56
N SER A 38 18.14 -14.79 0.35
CA SER A 38 17.85 -13.82 1.39
C SER A 38 17.17 -14.55 2.54
N ASP A 39 17.70 -14.40 3.75
CA ASP A 39 17.19 -15.08 4.94
C ASP A 39 16.10 -14.22 5.59
N ASN A 40 14.88 -14.75 5.72
CA ASN A 40 13.80 -14.09 6.46
C ASN A 40 14.02 -14.27 7.98
N LEU A 41 14.42 -13.19 8.64
CA LEU A 41 14.71 -13.17 10.07
C LEU A 41 13.45 -13.21 10.95
N THR A 42 12.28 -12.93 10.38
CA THR A 42 10.96 -12.94 11.06
C THR A 42 10.12 -14.16 10.72
N ALA A 43 10.65 -15.14 9.98
CA ALA A 43 9.89 -16.28 9.42
C ALA A 43 9.08 -17.11 10.44
N ASN A 44 9.45 -17.07 11.73
CA ASN A 44 8.78 -17.81 12.81
C ASN A 44 8.04 -16.88 13.78
N MET A 45 7.78 -15.64 13.38
CA MET A 45 7.07 -14.64 14.16
C MET A 45 5.71 -14.38 13.53
N GLU A 46 4.70 -14.18 14.36
CA GLU A 46 3.33 -13.96 13.89
C GLU A 46 2.83 -12.59 14.34
N PHE A 47 1.97 -11.99 13.53
CA PHE A 47 1.25 -10.77 13.87
C PHE A 47 0.41 -10.97 15.14
N LYS A 48 0.38 -9.96 15.99
CA LYS A 48 -0.35 -9.98 17.24
C LYS A 48 -1.58 -9.10 17.14
N LYS A 49 -2.74 -9.72 16.93
CA LYS A 49 -4.01 -9.01 16.94
C LYS A 49 -4.25 -8.30 18.27
N VAL A 50 -4.66 -7.05 18.20
CA VAL A 50 -5.02 -6.21 19.35
C VAL A 50 -6.48 -5.79 19.28
N ALA A 51 -7.06 -5.48 20.43
CA ALA A 51 -8.44 -5.00 20.54
C ALA A 51 -8.52 -3.46 20.63
N SER A 52 -7.38 -2.76 20.46
CA SER A 52 -7.35 -1.29 20.43
C SER A 52 -7.93 -0.76 19.13
N GLU A 53 -8.60 0.38 19.21
CA GLU A 53 -9.12 1.09 18.04
C GLU A 53 -8.05 2.02 17.47
N PHE A 54 -8.09 2.23 16.16
CA PHE A 54 -7.32 3.26 15.48
C PHE A 54 -8.03 4.61 15.70
N THR A 55 -7.34 5.56 16.28
CA THR A 55 -7.94 6.80 16.79
C THR A 55 -7.96 7.92 15.76
N THR A 56 -8.75 8.98 16.02
CA THR A 56 -8.76 10.19 15.19
C THR A 56 -7.41 10.92 15.19
N GLU A 57 -6.63 10.87 16.29
CA GLU A 57 -5.28 11.44 16.34
C GLU A 57 -4.35 10.73 15.36
N GLU A 58 -4.40 9.41 15.34
CA GLU A 58 -3.63 8.55 14.45
C GLU A 58 -4.03 8.75 12.98
N SER A 59 -5.35 8.85 12.71
CA SER A 59 -5.86 9.17 11.36
C SER A 59 -5.37 10.53 10.87
N THR A 60 -5.36 11.53 11.76
CA THR A 60 -4.90 12.87 11.41
C THR A 60 -3.41 12.90 11.12
N ALA A 61 -2.60 12.24 11.96
CA ALA A 61 -1.16 12.14 11.76
C ALA A 61 -0.82 11.46 10.42
N LEU A 62 -1.49 10.35 10.10
CA LEU A 62 -1.32 9.65 8.83
C LEU A 62 -1.76 10.52 7.64
N ALA A 63 -2.89 11.23 7.75
CA ALA A 63 -3.37 12.11 6.70
C ALA A 63 -2.39 13.29 6.46
N ASP A 64 -1.88 13.90 7.53
CA ASP A 64 -0.91 14.99 7.44
C ASP A 64 0.40 14.51 6.82
N PHE A 65 0.92 13.37 7.23
CA PHE A 65 2.09 12.75 6.62
C PHE A 65 1.88 12.46 5.13
N SER A 66 0.74 11.85 4.77
CA SER A 66 0.44 11.47 3.38
C SER A 66 0.40 12.69 2.47
N MET A 67 -0.24 13.77 2.92
CA MET A 67 -0.35 15.00 2.13
C MET A 67 0.97 15.76 2.06
N GLN A 68 1.74 15.84 3.15
CA GLN A 68 3.07 16.45 3.15
C GLN A 68 4.01 15.70 2.21
N LEU A 69 4.02 14.36 2.28
CA LEU A 69 4.86 13.55 1.40
C LEU A 69 4.46 13.75 -0.06
N PHE A 70 3.15 13.69 -0.38
CA PHE A 70 2.65 13.90 -1.74
C PHE A 70 3.03 15.27 -2.32
N GLN A 71 2.93 16.33 -1.52
CA GLN A 71 3.31 17.69 -1.90
C GLN A 71 4.82 17.82 -2.18
N ASN A 72 5.67 17.06 -1.49
CA ASN A 72 7.13 17.11 -1.62
C ASN A 72 7.69 16.15 -2.68
N LEU A 73 6.86 15.32 -3.33
CA LEU A 73 7.32 14.45 -4.43
C LEU A 73 7.74 15.24 -5.69
N GLY A 74 7.31 16.49 -5.82
CA GLY A 74 7.56 17.28 -7.02
C GLY A 74 6.81 16.74 -8.25
N ARG A 75 7.43 16.82 -9.43
CA ARG A 75 6.88 16.30 -10.70
C ARG A 75 5.47 16.81 -11.01
N GLU A 76 5.22 18.11 -10.80
CA GLU A 76 3.88 18.71 -10.90
C GLU A 76 3.21 18.50 -12.27
N ASP A 77 3.98 18.21 -13.33
CA ASP A 77 3.52 17.97 -14.70
C ASP A 77 3.28 16.48 -15.03
N GLU A 78 3.45 15.58 -14.05
CA GLU A 78 3.29 14.14 -14.23
C GLU A 78 2.07 13.61 -13.45
N ASN A 79 1.40 12.60 -14.01
CA ASN A 79 0.48 11.78 -13.23
C ASN A 79 1.25 11.07 -12.13
N LEU A 80 0.70 11.03 -10.94
CA LEU A 80 1.37 10.49 -9.77
C LEU A 80 0.38 9.76 -8.88
N LEU A 81 0.81 8.65 -8.31
CA LEU A 81 0.08 7.89 -7.30
C LEU A 81 1.03 7.54 -6.17
N LEU A 82 0.68 7.94 -4.95
CA LEU A 82 1.38 7.65 -3.71
C LEU A 82 0.44 6.86 -2.79
N SER A 83 0.93 5.81 -2.15
CA SER A 83 0.30 5.28 -0.95
C SER A 83 0.96 5.89 0.28
N GLY A 84 0.26 6.84 0.90
CA GLY A 84 0.73 7.50 2.11
C GLY A 84 0.67 6.58 3.32
N SER A 85 -0.40 5.79 3.45
CA SER A 85 -0.60 4.82 4.54
C SER A 85 0.51 3.77 4.58
N SER A 86 0.83 3.20 3.44
CA SER A 86 1.85 2.18 3.32
C SER A 86 3.26 2.76 3.62
N ALA A 87 3.59 3.95 3.09
CA ALA A 87 4.85 4.63 3.42
C ALA A 87 4.97 4.95 4.92
N TRP A 88 3.85 5.38 5.56
CA TRP A 88 3.81 5.64 6.99
C TRP A 88 4.09 4.38 7.82
N MET A 89 3.52 3.24 7.43
CA MET A 89 3.75 1.94 8.08
C MET A 89 5.22 1.49 7.95
N ALA A 90 5.78 1.54 6.72
CA ALA A 90 7.17 1.15 6.49
C ALA A 90 8.17 2.00 7.30
N LEU A 91 7.93 3.31 7.39
CA LEU A 91 8.77 4.22 8.17
C LEU A 91 8.54 4.06 9.68
N GLY A 92 7.31 3.81 10.11
CA GLY A 92 6.99 3.49 11.51
C GLY A 92 7.72 2.22 11.98
N MET A 93 7.76 1.19 11.14
CA MET A 93 8.56 0.00 11.38
C MET A 93 10.05 0.35 11.51
N ALA A 94 10.61 1.12 10.58
CA ALA A 94 12.02 1.54 10.61
C ALA A 94 12.35 2.42 11.83
N ALA A 95 11.42 3.24 12.32
CA ALA A 95 11.59 4.08 13.51
C ALA A 95 11.90 3.26 14.78
N ASN A 96 11.44 2.00 14.84
CA ASN A 96 11.80 1.09 15.93
C ASN A 96 13.26 0.69 15.93
N GLY A 97 13.93 0.84 14.80
CA GLY A 97 15.38 0.64 14.67
C GLY A 97 16.22 1.90 14.91
N ALA A 98 15.57 3.07 14.91
CA ALA A 98 16.22 4.36 15.02
C ALA A 98 16.48 4.78 16.48
N ALA A 99 17.43 5.70 16.66
CA ALA A 99 17.76 6.31 17.94
C ALA A 99 18.12 7.79 17.76
N GLY A 100 18.22 8.53 18.87
CA GLY A 100 18.72 9.91 18.90
C GLY A 100 17.97 10.86 17.97
N ASP A 101 18.72 11.63 17.17
CA ASP A 101 18.17 12.62 16.26
C ASP A 101 17.44 11.99 15.07
N THR A 102 17.90 10.85 14.62
CA THR A 102 17.22 10.08 13.56
C THR A 102 15.80 9.70 13.98
N LEU A 103 15.63 9.11 15.17
CA LEU A 103 14.30 8.77 15.69
C LEU A 103 13.43 10.03 15.86
N ARG A 104 13.97 11.10 16.43
CA ARG A 104 13.21 12.34 16.63
C ARG A 104 12.72 12.96 15.32
N GLN A 105 13.53 12.93 14.25
CA GLN A 105 13.11 13.39 12.93
C GLN A 105 12.01 12.50 12.35
N MET A 106 12.15 11.17 12.50
CA MET A 106 11.12 10.21 12.04
C MET A 106 9.79 10.44 12.78
N GLU A 107 9.81 10.53 14.11
CA GLU A 107 8.60 10.80 14.90
C GLU A 107 7.96 12.15 14.53
N THR A 108 8.78 13.19 14.30
CA THR A 108 8.28 14.51 13.87
C THR A 108 7.57 14.42 12.52
N VAL A 109 8.14 13.72 11.55
CA VAL A 109 7.57 13.58 10.20
C VAL A 109 6.35 12.66 10.20
N LEU A 110 6.35 11.61 11.00
CA LEU A 110 5.22 10.67 11.13
C LEU A 110 4.09 11.21 12.02
N GLY A 111 4.34 12.29 12.78
CA GLY A 111 3.35 12.99 13.58
C GLY A 111 3.00 12.36 14.92
N LEU A 112 3.62 11.25 15.29
CA LEU A 112 3.40 10.49 16.53
C LEU A 112 4.73 9.98 17.08
N ASP A 113 4.79 9.70 18.39
CA ASP A 113 5.93 9.00 18.96
C ASP A 113 5.92 7.50 18.55
N LYS A 114 7.06 6.86 18.67
CA LYS A 114 7.28 5.47 18.27
C LYS A 114 6.28 4.50 18.90
N ASP A 115 5.95 4.66 20.17
CA ASP A 115 5.05 3.76 20.89
C ASP A 115 3.59 3.97 20.43
N GLN A 116 3.22 5.21 20.09
CA GLN A 116 1.93 5.52 19.48
C GLN A 116 1.84 4.93 18.06
N ILE A 117 2.91 5.07 17.26
CA ILE A 117 2.99 4.49 15.92
C ILE A 117 2.79 2.96 15.95
N ASN A 118 3.46 2.26 16.88
CA ASN A 118 3.34 0.81 17.01
C ASN A 118 1.90 0.40 17.37
N LYS A 119 1.26 1.10 18.30
CA LYS A 119 -0.13 0.85 18.67
C LYS A 119 -1.09 1.11 17.51
N ALA A 120 -0.88 2.20 16.78
CA ALA A 120 -1.65 2.56 15.61
C ALA A 120 -1.55 1.49 14.52
N ALA A 121 -0.34 1.05 14.19
CA ALA A 121 -0.10 -0.01 13.21
C ALA A 121 -0.81 -1.31 13.60
N ALA A 122 -0.62 -1.79 14.82
CA ALA A 122 -1.26 -3.02 15.32
C ALA A 122 -2.80 -2.92 15.32
N ALA A 123 -3.36 -1.75 15.71
CA ALA A 123 -4.80 -1.51 15.71
C ALA A 123 -5.36 -1.52 14.28
N TRP A 124 -4.70 -0.82 13.36
CA TRP A 124 -5.15 -0.72 11.99
C TRP A 124 -5.10 -2.06 11.27
N PHE A 125 -3.96 -2.79 11.34
CA PHE A 125 -3.87 -4.14 10.77
C PHE A 125 -4.90 -5.12 11.37
N SER A 126 -5.21 -4.97 12.67
CA SER A 126 -6.25 -5.78 13.32
C SER A 126 -7.65 -5.47 12.80
N SER A 127 -7.93 -4.20 12.41
CA SER A 127 -9.20 -3.78 11.85
C SER A 127 -9.41 -4.24 10.39
N MET A 128 -8.33 -4.62 9.70
CA MET A 128 -8.36 -5.03 8.29
C MET A 128 -8.44 -6.54 8.06
N GLU A 129 -8.44 -7.37 9.11
CA GLU A 129 -8.37 -8.84 8.94
C GLU A 129 -9.50 -9.44 8.10
N ASP A 130 -10.68 -8.84 8.14
CA ASP A 130 -11.85 -9.31 7.38
C ASP A 130 -12.06 -8.53 6.07
N GLN A 131 -11.11 -7.67 5.67
CA GLN A 131 -11.18 -6.86 4.46
C GLN A 131 -10.33 -7.49 3.35
N ASN A 132 -10.87 -7.52 2.13
CA ASN A 132 -10.20 -8.14 0.99
C ASN A 132 -9.78 -7.13 -0.09
N SER A 133 -10.28 -5.90 0.02
CA SER A 133 -10.03 -4.87 -1.01
C SER A 133 -8.65 -4.24 -0.91
N LEU A 134 -8.04 -4.24 0.27
CA LEU A 134 -6.73 -3.64 0.50
C LEU A 134 -5.71 -4.71 0.90
N THR A 135 -4.63 -4.82 0.14
CA THR A 135 -3.48 -5.67 0.46
C THR A 135 -2.28 -4.78 0.70
N MET A 136 -1.67 -4.89 1.87
CA MET A 136 -0.46 -4.17 2.24
C MET A 136 0.58 -5.14 2.78
N ALA A 137 1.83 -4.98 2.33
CA ALA A 137 2.97 -5.72 2.83
C ALA A 137 4.21 -4.84 2.89
N ASP A 138 4.90 -4.89 4.01
CA ASP A 138 6.11 -4.15 4.29
C ASP A 138 7.28 -5.08 4.57
N SER A 139 8.46 -4.73 4.07
CA SER A 139 9.68 -5.46 4.41
C SER A 139 10.90 -4.56 4.51
N ILE A 140 11.83 -4.99 5.36
CA ILE A 140 13.17 -4.42 5.47
C ILE A 140 14.18 -5.44 4.95
N TRP A 141 15.06 -4.98 4.07
CA TRP A 141 16.15 -5.78 3.51
C TRP A 141 17.48 -5.20 4.01
N LEU A 142 18.13 -5.95 4.88
CA LEU A 142 19.40 -5.57 5.51
C LEU A 142 20.58 -6.30 4.85
N LYS A 143 21.72 -5.62 4.73
CA LYS A 143 22.93 -6.26 4.25
C LYS A 143 23.40 -7.34 5.23
N ASN A 144 23.84 -8.47 4.72
CA ASN A 144 24.22 -9.66 5.49
C ASN A 144 25.24 -9.41 6.61
N GLU A 145 26.06 -8.37 6.49
CA GLU A 145 27.05 -8.02 7.53
C GLU A 145 26.41 -7.67 8.88
N PHE A 146 25.11 -7.29 8.89
CA PHE A 146 24.35 -6.95 10.10
C PHE A 146 23.55 -8.12 10.69
N GLN A 147 23.45 -9.26 9.99
CA GLN A 147 22.53 -10.35 10.32
C GLN A 147 22.61 -10.81 11.78
N ASP A 148 23.83 -11.04 12.27
CA ASP A 148 24.08 -11.59 13.61
C ASP A 148 23.89 -10.53 14.72
N GLU A 149 23.74 -9.26 14.34
CA GLU A 149 23.59 -8.12 15.25
C GLU A 149 22.15 -7.67 15.40
N VAL A 150 21.23 -8.16 14.55
CA VAL A 150 19.83 -7.68 14.54
C VAL A 150 19.14 -8.04 15.85
N ALA A 151 18.70 -7.01 16.56
CA ALA A 151 18.09 -7.15 17.88
C ALA A 151 16.72 -7.85 17.80
N LYS A 152 16.53 -8.89 18.61
CA LYS A 152 15.27 -9.65 18.65
C LYS A 152 14.05 -8.77 18.94
N PRO A 153 14.06 -7.77 19.85
CA PRO A 153 12.92 -6.89 20.06
C PRO A 153 12.52 -6.10 18.81
N PHE A 154 13.46 -5.68 17.97
CA PHE A 154 13.18 -5.03 16.70
C PHE A 154 12.43 -5.97 15.74
N LEU A 155 12.91 -7.22 15.59
CA LEU A 155 12.25 -8.23 14.77
C LEU A 155 10.84 -8.54 15.28
N GLU A 156 10.68 -8.67 16.61
CA GLU A 156 9.38 -8.92 17.23
C GLU A 156 8.39 -7.78 16.95
N THR A 157 8.81 -6.52 17.07
CA THR A 157 7.96 -5.36 16.76
C THR A 157 7.59 -5.34 15.27
N CYS A 158 8.53 -5.54 14.35
CA CYS A 158 8.25 -5.58 12.91
C CYS A 158 7.18 -6.64 12.58
N ALA A 159 7.31 -7.84 13.11
CA ALA A 159 6.39 -8.92 12.81
C ALA A 159 5.05 -8.78 13.55
N GLN A 160 5.07 -8.43 14.82
CA GLN A 160 3.90 -8.46 15.70
C GLN A 160 2.99 -7.24 15.54
N ASP A 161 3.55 -6.06 15.34
CA ASP A 161 2.80 -4.81 15.28
C ASP A 161 2.56 -4.35 13.83
N PHE A 162 3.51 -4.64 12.90
CA PHE A 162 3.45 -4.18 11.50
C PHE A 162 3.18 -5.28 10.47
N ARG A 163 3.03 -6.54 10.85
CA ARG A 163 2.95 -7.69 9.92
C ARG A 163 4.11 -7.77 8.93
N ALA A 164 5.23 -7.15 9.26
CA ALA A 164 6.32 -6.94 8.33
C ALA A 164 7.35 -8.06 8.39
N GLU A 165 8.06 -8.24 7.28
CA GLU A 165 9.14 -9.19 7.16
C GLU A 165 10.50 -8.47 7.12
N VAL A 166 11.48 -9.02 7.84
CA VAL A 166 12.85 -8.51 7.85
C VAL A 166 13.77 -9.56 7.24
N PHE A 167 14.51 -9.15 6.22
CA PHE A 167 15.42 -10.04 5.48
C PHE A 167 16.88 -9.61 5.67
N SER A 168 17.76 -10.60 5.81
CA SER A 168 19.19 -10.46 5.60
C SER A 168 19.53 -10.86 4.18
N SER A 169 20.29 -10.04 3.44
CA SER A 169 20.54 -10.23 2.02
C SER A 169 21.93 -9.72 1.60
N THR A 170 22.45 -10.25 0.51
CA THR A 170 23.67 -9.73 -0.13
C THR A 170 23.49 -8.36 -0.74
N LEU A 171 22.23 -7.93 -0.97
CA LEU A 171 21.83 -6.69 -1.65
C LEU A 171 22.54 -6.51 -3.01
N ASP A 172 22.61 -7.59 -3.77
CA ASP A 172 23.17 -7.68 -5.13
C ASP A 172 22.08 -8.02 -6.16
N GLN A 173 22.46 -8.44 -7.36
CA GLN A 173 21.52 -8.80 -8.44
C GLN A 173 20.58 -9.97 -8.07
N LYS A 174 20.97 -10.81 -7.13
CA LYS A 174 20.08 -11.87 -6.64
C LYS A 174 19.01 -11.32 -5.71
N ALA A 175 19.37 -10.37 -4.84
CA ALA A 175 18.40 -9.66 -4.01
C ALA A 175 17.37 -8.91 -4.84
N VAL A 176 17.71 -8.40 -6.02
CA VAL A 176 16.73 -7.82 -6.96
C VAL A 176 15.62 -8.82 -7.28
N LYS A 177 16.01 -10.08 -7.58
CA LYS A 177 15.02 -11.13 -7.85
C LYS A 177 14.18 -11.46 -6.61
N ASP A 178 14.83 -11.62 -5.46
CA ASP A 178 14.14 -11.97 -4.22
C ASP A 178 13.13 -10.88 -3.81
N ILE A 179 13.50 -9.59 -3.94
CA ILE A 179 12.62 -8.43 -3.67
C ILE A 179 11.44 -8.42 -4.66
N ASN A 180 11.68 -8.63 -5.96
CA ASN A 180 10.62 -8.65 -6.95
C ASN A 180 9.68 -9.85 -6.77
N ASP A 181 10.21 -11.04 -6.48
CA ASP A 181 9.39 -12.22 -6.18
C ASP A 181 8.54 -12.01 -4.92
N TRP A 182 9.12 -11.40 -3.88
CA TRP A 182 8.42 -11.04 -2.65
C TRP A 182 7.28 -10.05 -2.93
N THR A 183 7.57 -8.97 -3.65
CA THR A 183 6.58 -7.95 -4.03
C THR A 183 5.45 -8.56 -4.86
N SER A 184 5.78 -9.34 -5.89
CA SER A 184 4.79 -10.01 -6.72
C SER A 184 3.88 -10.94 -5.92
N LYS A 185 4.45 -11.73 -5.01
CA LYS A 185 3.70 -12.64 -4.14
C LYS A 185 2.71 -11.89 -3.23
N HIS A 186 3.14 -10.77 -2.64
CA HIS A 186 2.33 -10.02 -1.67
C HIS A 186 1.36 -9.02 -2.33
N THR A 187 1.38 -8.91 -3.64
CA THR A 187 0.43 -8.11 -4.42
C THR A 187 -0.39 -8.93 -5.41
N ASP A 188 -0.49 -10.25 -5.19
CA ASP A 188 -1.21 -11.19 -6.09
C ASP A 188 -0.81 -11.03 -7.57
N GLY A 189 0.48 -10.76 -7.81
CA GLY A 189 1.05 -10.55 -9.15
C GLY A 189 0.75 -9.19 -9.77
N LEU A 190 0.13 -8.27 -9.04
CA LEU A 190 -0.16 -6.92 -9.52
C LEU A 190 1.10 -6.10 -9.78
N ILE A 191 2.14 -6.33 -8.97
CA ILE A 191 3.43 -5.67 -9.05
C ILE A 191 4.50 -6.75 -9.29
N PRO A 192 4.72 -7.18 -10.54
CA PRO A 192 5.67 -8.26 -10.84
C PRO A 192 7.13 -7.83 -10.76
N GLU A 193 7.41 -6.53 -10.88
CA GLU A 193 8.77 -5.96 -10.84
C GLU A 193 8.74 -4.61 -10.15
N LEU A 194 9.46 -4.49 -9.02
CA LEU A 194 9.63 -3.26 -8.26
C LEU A 194 10.95 -2.56 -8.63
N ILE A 195 12.04 -3.33 -8.67
CA ILE A 195 13.40 -2.81 -8.90
C ILE A 195 14.13 -3.62 -9.99
N LYS A 196 15.10 -2.96 -10.64
CA LYS A 196 15.97 -3.58 -11.67
C LYS A 196 17.40 -3.76 -11.21
N GLU A 197 17.85 -2.93 -10.29
CA GLU A 197 19.22 -2.94 -9.79
C GLU A 197 19.29 -2.45 -8.34
N ILE A 198 20.34 -2.84 -7.64
CA ILE A 198 20.68 -2.36 -6.28
C ILE A 198 22.08 -1.76 -6.35
N PRO A 199 22.27 -0.48 -5.96
CA PRO A 199 23.58 0.15 -5.88
C PRO A 199 24.51 -0.59 -4.89
N SER A 200 25.80 -0.70 -5.23
CA SER A 200 26.79 -1.51 -4.47
C SER A 200 27.04 -1.06 -3.02
N LEU A 201 26.71 0.19 -2.70
CA LEU A 201 26.87 0.74 -1.34
C LEU A 201 25.61 0.67 -0.49
N THR A 202 24.56 -0.01 -0.99
CA THR A 202 23.30 -0.16 -0.28
C THR A 202 23.48 -0.92 1.03
N GLN A 203 22.92 -0.40 2.11
CA GLN A 203 22.96 -0.97 3.45
C GLN A 203 21.61 -1.53 3.89
N MET A 204 20.54 -0.76 3.63
CA MET A 204 19.18 -1.12 3.98
C MET A 204 18.19 -0.59 2.92
N ILE A 205 17.24 -1.43 2.53
CA ILE A 205 16.13 -1.05 1.66
C ILE A 205 14.83 -1.28 2.41
N LEU A 206 13.96 -0.28 2.43
CA LEU A 206 12.56 -0.44 2.81
C LEU A 206 11.76 -0.68 1.54
N VAL A 207 11.03 -1.78 1.51
CA VAL A 207 10.14 -2.16 0.42
C VAL A 207 8.71 -2.12 0.94
N ASN A 208 7.91 -1.39 0.22
CA ASN A 208 6.53 -1.15 0.54
C ASN A 208 5.69 -1.49 -0.70
N ALA A 209 4.79 -2.44 -0.55
CA ALA A 209 3.92 -2.93 -1.61
C ALA A 209 2.46 -2.86 -1.15
N GLU A 210 1.69 -2.03 -1.83
CA GLU A 210 0.26 -1.89 -1.54
C GLU A 210 -0.55 -1.95 -2.84
N ALA A 211 -1.64 -2.71 -2.79
CA ALA A 211 -2.56 -2.88 -3.90
C ALA A 211 -4.00 -2.74 -3.40
N PHE A 212 -4.81 -2.02 -4.15
CA PHE A 212 -6.23 -1.89 -3.89
C PHE A 212 -7.06 -2.56 -5.01
N ASN A 213 -8.00 -3.41 -4.61
CA ASN A 213 -8.87 -4.16 -5.51
C ASN A 213 -10.31 -4.16 -4.99
N GLY A 214 -10.99 -3.01 -5.09
CA GLY A 214 -12.37 -2.81 -4.63
C GLY A 214 -13.37 -2.80 -5.79
N LYS A 215 -14.51 -3.46 -5.61
CA LYS A 215 -15.65 -3.34 -6.52
C LYS A 215 -16.51 -2.17 -6.09
N TRP A 216 -17.12 -1.44 -7.06
CA TRP A 216 -18.09 -0.42 -6.69
C TRP A 216 -19.30 -1.04 -5.99
N ALA A 217 -19.82 -0.39 -4.95
CA ALA A 217 -21.11 -0.73 -4.36
C ALA A 217 -22.25 -0.65 -5.43
N ALA A 218 -22.18 0.35 -6.30
CA ALA A 218 -23.03 0.49 -7.47
C ALA A 218 -22.13 0.70 -8.71
N PRO A 219 -21.90 -0.33 -9.55
CA PRO A 219 -21.09 -0.22 -10.77
C PRO A 219 -21.59 0.81 -11.76
N PHE A 220 -20.71 1.34 -12.61
CA PHE A 220 -21.12 2.10 -13.78
C PHE A 220 -21.66 1.16 -14.86
N ASP A 221 -22.66 1.63 -15.63
CA ASP A 221 -23.16 0.90 -16.78
C ASP A 221 -22.18 1.04 -17.96
N GLU A 222 -21.71 -0.08 -18.49
CA GLU A 222 -20.82 -0.11 -19.66
C GLU A 222 -21.46 0.62 -20.89
N ALA A 223 -22.79 0.63 -21.00
CA ALA A 223 -23.51 1.34 -22.07
C ALA A 223 -23.43 2.87 -21.96
N ASP A 224 -23.14 3.38 -20.76
CA ASP A 224 -22.98 4.81 -20.50
C ASP A 224 -21.51 5.28 -20.56
N THR A 225 -20.54 4.36 -20.71
CA THR A 225 -19.15 4.71 -21.02
C THR A 225 -19.06 5.31 -22.41
N LYS A 226 -18.55 6.54 -22.50
CA LYS A 226 -18.50 7.31 -23.77
C LYS A 226 -17.17 8.05 -23.90
N LYS A 227 -16.70 8.17 -25.13
CA LYS A 227 -15.54 9.03 -25.42
C LYS A 227 -15.94 10.49 -25.20
N GLN A 228 -15.12 11.17 -24.37
CA GLN A 228 -15.23 12.59 -24.11
C GLN A 228 -13.83 13.23 -24.17
N THR A 229 -13.77 14.53 -24.25
CA THR A 229 -12.53 15.30 -24.30
C THR A 229 -12.01 15.49 -22.87
N PHE A 230 -10.74 15.18 -22.64
CA PHE A 230 -10.00 15.58 -21.45
C PHE A 230 -9.01 16.70 -21.83
N HIS A 231 -9.06 17.81 -21.11
CA HIS A 231 -8.20 18.97 -21.28
C HIS A 231 -6.93 18.83 -20.43
N ASN A 232 -5.85 18.42 -21.08
CA ASN A 232 -4.58 18.16 -20.42
C ASN A 232 -3.93 19.45 -19.86
N GLN A 233 -3.10 19.30 -18.82
CA GLN A 233 -2.37 20.43 -18.21
C GLN A 233 -1.39 21.11 -19.18
N ASP A 234 -0.86 20.39 -20.16
CA ASP A 234 0.03 20.91 -21.20
C ASP A 234 -0.70 21.70 -22.28
N GLY A 235 -2.03 21.82 -22.21
CA GLY A 235 -2.90 22.50 -23.14
C GLY A 235 -3.36 21.64 -24.34
N SER A 236 -2.94 20.38 -24.39
CA SER A 236 -3.47 19.43 -25.39
C SER A 236 -4.83 18.88 -24.97
N GLU A 237 -5.52 18.23 -25.91
CA GLU A 237 -6.79 17.56 -25.67
C GLU A 237 -6.66 16.08 -26.05
N SER A 238 -7.26 15.20 -25.23
CA SER A 238 -7.30 13.76 -25.48
C SER A 238 -8.73 13.26 -25.49
N SER A 239 -9.05 12.36 -26.42
CA SER A 239 -10.36 11.72 -26.50
C SER A 239 -10.32 10.36 -25.84
N VAL A 240 -10.83 10.27 -24.62
CA VAL A 240 -10.72 9.07 -23.75
C VAL A 240 -12.10 8.60 -23.28
N ASP A 241 -12.18 7.36 -22.80
CA ASP A 241 -13.41 6.79 -22.29
C ASP A 241 -13.73 7.35 -20.90
N PHE A 242 -14.91 7.92 -20.75
CA PHE A 242 -15.45 8.44 -19.49
C PHE A 242 -16.50 7.51 -18.93
N LEU A 243 -16.38 7.21 -17.65
CA LEU A 243 -17.40 6.58 -16.83
C LEU A 243 -18.46 7.63 -16.48
N ASN A 244 -19.70 7.35 -16.80
CA ASN A 244 -20.82 8.23 -16.50
C ASN A 244 -21.80 7.51 -15.59
N GLY A 245 -22.20 8.15 -14.49
CA GLY A 245 -23.08 7.52 -13.51
C GLY A 245 -23.32 8.39 -12.30
N ARG A 246 -23.41 7.76 -11.14
CA ARG A 246 -23.71 8.43 -9.87
C ARG A 246 -22.73 8.04 -8.78
N ALA A 247 -22.53 8.97 -7.84
CA ALA A 247 -21.74 8.78 -6.63
C ALA A 247 -22.60 9.07 -5.39
N ASP A 248 -22.13 8.60 -4.23
CA ASP A 248 -22.91 8.45 -3.00
C ASP A 248 -22.81 9.67 -2.08
N TRP A 249 -21.72 10.46 -2.24
CA TRP A 249 -21.43 11.60 -1.39
C TRP A 249 -20.92 12.78 -2.18
N SER A 250 -21.37 13.98 -1.83
CA SER A 250 -20.77 15.25 -2.22
C SER A 250 -19.75 15.69 -1.17
N VAL A 251 -18.62 16.21 -1.62
CA VAL A 251 -17.59 16.82 -0.77
C VAL A 251 -17.15 18.15 -1.34
N GLU A 252 -17.05 19.17 -0.49
CA GLU A 252 -16.58 20.49 -0.89
C GLU A 252 -15.99 21.29 0.26
N ASN A 253 -15.13 22.24 -0.08
CA ASN A 253 -14.69 23.33 0.79
C ASN A 253 -14.51 24.60 -0.09
N ASP A 254 -13.83 25.61 0.42
CA ASP A 254 -13.63 26.87 -0.34
C ASP A 254 -12.77 26.69 -1.60
N GLU A 255 -11.92 25.65 -1.66
CA GLU A 255 -10.94 25.44 -2.71
C GLU A 255 -11.33 24.37 -3.74
N VAL A 256 -12.04 23.34 -3.28
CA VAL A 256 -12.35 22.16 -4.08
C VAL A 256 -13.82 21.76 -4.01
N VAL A 257 -14.28 21.11 -5.08
CA VAL A 257 -15.54 20.40 -5.16
C VAL A 257 -15.27 18.99 -5.67
N GLY A 258 -16.04 18.03 -5.21
CA GLY A 258 -15.85 16.65 -5.62
C GLY A 258 -16.93 15.71 -5.12
N PHE A 259 -16.64 14.44 -5.23
CA PHE A 259 -17.53 13.36 -4.81
C PHE A 259 -16.75 12.20 -4.18
N ILE A 260 -17.48 11.34 -3.46
CA ILE A 260 -16.99 10.02 -3.08
C ILE A 260 -17.95 8.98 -3.62
N LYS A 261 -17.40 7.97 -4.32
CA LYS A 261 -18.10 6.77 -4.75
C LYS A 261 -17.64 5.60 -3.89
N GLU A 262 -18.60 4.93 -3.24
CA GLU A 262 -18.32 3.83 -2.32
C GLU A 262 -17.94 2.54 -3.06
N TYR A 263 -17.08 1.75 -2.40
CA TYR A 263 -16.84 0.35 -2.74
C TYR A 263 -17.79 -0.57 -1.97
N ASP A 264 -17.94 -1.80 -2.42
CA ASP A 264 -18.94 -2.78 -1.94
C ASP A 264 -18.78 -3.14 -0.44
N GLU A 265 -17.59 -3.02 0.13
CA GLU A 265 -17.35 -3.21 1.56
C GLU A 265 -17.78 -2.01 2.42
N SER A 266 -18.24 -0.91 1.83
CA SER A 266 -18.72 0.33 2.48
C SER A 266 -17.71 1.02 3.42
N ARG A 267 -16.52 0.46 3.58
CA ARG A 267 -15.42 1.02 4.35
C ARG A 267 -14.58 1.97 3.51
N TYR A 268 -14.43 1.65 2.22
CA TYR A 268 -13.56 2.40 1.33
C TYR A 268 -14.36 3.19 0.31
N GLY A 269 -13.78 4.30 -0.13
CA GLY A 269 -14.35 5.15 -1.18
C GLY A 269 -13.29 5.69 -2.13
N TYR A 270 -13.69 5.93 -3.37
CA TYR A 270 -12.93 6.71 -4.34
C TYR A 270 -13.38 8.16 -4.26
N MET A 271 -12.53 9.03 -3.75
CA MET A 271 -12.76 10.47 -3.69
C MET A 271 -12.08 11.14 -4.87
N LEU A 272 -12.82 11.98 -5.62
CA LEU A 272 -12.29 12.81 -6.69
C LEU A 272 -12.55 14.28 -6.35
N LEU A 273 -11.52 15.11 -6.51
CA LEU A 273 -11.54 16.54 -6.17
C LEU A 273 -11.09 17.38 -7.38
N LEU A 274 -11.90 18.37 -7.71
CA LEU A 274 -11.60 19.39 -8.74
C LEU A 274 -11.37 20.76 -8.09
N PRO A 275 -10.44 21.59 -8.61
CA PRO A 275 -10.37 23.00 -8.23
C PRO A 275 -11.67 23.73 -8.53
N LYS A 276 -12.21 24.50 -7.58
CA LYS A 276 -13.39 25.37 -7.80
C LYS A 276 -13.07 26.51 -8.74
N ALA A 277 -11.90 27.10 -8.63
CA ALA A 277 -11.43 28.16 -9.53
C ALA A 277 -10.91 27.52 -10.84
N ALA A 278 -11.53 27.88 -11.95
CA ALA A 278 -11.23 27.26 -13.25
C ALA A 278 -9.81 27.53 -13.78
N ASP A 279 -9.21 28.63 -13.35
CA ASP A 279 -7.87 29.11 -13.73
C ASP A 279 -6.78 28.76 -12.69
N LYS A 280 -7.15 28.10 -11.58
CA LYS A 280 -6.19 27.72 -10.54
C LYS A 280 -5.42 26.46 -10.97
N PRO A 281 -4.08 26.48 -11.00
CA PRO A 281 -3.29 25.29 -11.26
C PRO A 281 -3.58 24.20 -10.25
N LEU A 282 -3.58 22.92 -10.70
CA LEU A 282 -3.79 21.79 -9.81
C LEU A 282 -2.75 21.72 -8.70
N SER A 283 -1.49 22.11 -8.99
CA SER A 283 -0.41 22.16 -8.01
C SER A 283 -0.71 23.08 -6.82
N ASP A 284 -1.37 24.23 -7.07
CA ASP A 284 -1.77 25.14 -5.99
C ASP A 284 -2.91 24.56 -5.16
N THR A 285 -3.82 23.81 -5.78
CA THR A 285 -4.86 23.07 -5.08
C THR A 285 -4.26 21.96 -4.22
N VAL A 286 -3.31 21.19 -4.74
CA VAL A 286 -2.59 20.17 -3.97
C VAL A 286 -1.90 20.78 -2.75
N LYS A 287 -1.22 21.94 -2.91
CA LYS A 287 -0.56 22.65 -1.80
C LYS A 287 -1.55 23.13 -0.71
N SER A 288 -2.80 23.43 -1.08
CA SER A 288 -3.84 23.84 -0.13
C SER A 288 -4.53 22.66 0.57
N LEU A 289 -4.40 21.44 0.04
CA LEU A 289 -4.96 20.23 0.62
C LEU A 289 -3.98 19.61 1.62
N GLY A 290 -3.89 20.15 2.83
CA GLY A 290 -3.22 19.47 3.96
C GLY A 290 -4.07 18.33 4.52
N GLY A 291 -3.48 17.47 5.37
CA GLY A 291 -4.19 16.33 5.97
C GLY A 291 -5.46 16.74 6.70
N ALA A 292 -5.42 17.81 7.49
CA ALA A 292 -6.61 18.35 8.16
C ALA A 292 -7.72 18.75 7.17
N ALA A 293 -7.38 19.29 6.00
CA ALA A 293 -8.39 19.64 4.98
C ALA A 293 -9.04 18.37 4.41
N VAL A 294 -8.26 17.33 4.14
CA VAL A 294 -8.75 16.03 3.66
C VAL A 294 -9.62 15.36 4.71
N THR A 295 -9.18 15.29 5.97
CA THR A 295 -9.96 14.72 7.08
C THR A 295 -11.29 15.47 7.28
N ASN A 296 -11.27 16.80 7.16
CA ASN A 296 -12.49 17.60 7.23
C ASN A 296 -13.44 17.34 6.07
N LEU A 297 -12.95 17.21 4.82
CA LEU A 297 -13.78 16.85 3.67
C LEU A 297 -14.46 15.48 3.89
N LEU A 298 -13.73 14.50 4.39
CA LEU A 298 -14.24 13.16 4.68
C LEU A 298 -15.27 13.15 5.82
N SER A 299 -15.00 13.89 6.90
CA SER A 299 -15.89 13.95 8.08
C SER A 299 -17.16 14.76 7.84
N ASN A 300 -17.11 15.75 6.94
CA ASN A 300 -18.24 16.61 6.59
C ASN A 300 -18.88 16.27 5.24
N ARG A 301 -18.61 15.08 4.70
CA ARG A 301 -19.24 14.61 3.47
C ARG A 301 -20.77 14.58 3.62
N VAL A 302 -21.46 14.97 2.56
CA VAL A 302 -22.93 15.01 2.53
C VAL A 302 -23.44 13.86 1.66
N SER A 303 -24.32 13.03 2.21
CA SER A 303 -25.01 11.99 1.40
C SER A 303 -25.85 12.67 0.34
N ALA A 304 -25.52 12.41 -0.92
CA ALA A 304 -26.14 13.04 -2.08
C ALA A 304 -26.09 12.11 -3.28
N ASP A 305 -27.05 12.26 -4.17
CA ASP A 305 -27.04 11.61 -5.47
C ASP A 305 -26.33 12.53 -6.48
N VAL A 306 -25.00 12.37 -6.56
CA VAL A 306 -24.14 13.21 -7.40
C VAL A 306 -24.01 12.61 -8.78
N GLN A 307 -24.44 13.31 -9.82
CA GLN A 307 -24.14 12.90 -11.20
C GLN A 307 -22.66 13.12 -11.48
N VAL A 308 -21.95 12.07 -11.91
CA VAL A 308 -20.51 12.10 -12.13
C VAL A 308 -20.13 11.68 -13.54
N SER A 309 -19.07 12.31 -14.06
CA SER A 309 -18.39 11.92 -15.29
C SER A 309 -16.89 12.02 -15.07
N MET A 310 -16.16 10.90 -15.20
CA MET A 310 -14.71 10.85 -14.97
C MET A 310 -14.04 9.90 -15.96
N PRO A 311 -12.79 10.16 -16.37
CA PRO A 311 -12.08 9.24 -17.27
C PRO A 311 -11.80 7.90 -16.57
N LYS A 312 -11.78 6.83 -17.36
CA LYS A 312 -11.14 5.57 -16.93
C LYS A 312 -9.68 5.86 -16.64
N LEU A 313 -9.12 5.17 -15.67
CA LEU A 313 -7.75 5.38 -15.23
C LEU A 313 -7.02 4.04 -15.18
N ASP A 314 -5.81 4.03 -15.73
CA ASP A 314 -4.83 2.97 -15.60
C ASP A 314 -3.49 3.67 -15.30
N GLN A 315 -3.08 3.61 -14.03
CA GLN A 315 -1.91 4.37 -13.58
C GLN A 315 -1.01 3.52 -12.69
N GLU A 316 0.26 3.48 -13.07
CA GLU A 316 1.35 2.92 -12.27
C GLU A 316 2.29 4.03 -11.84
N SER A 317 2.79 3.99 -10.61
CA SER A 317 3.85 4.86 -10.13
C SER A 317 4.93 4.06 -9.44
N THR A 318 6.19 4.33 -9.80
CA THR A 318 7.37 3.80 -9.11
C THR A 318 8.12 4.97 -8.50
N LEU A 319 8.25 4.98 -7.18
CA LEU A 319 8.77 6.09 -6.41
C LEU A 319 9.95 5.65 -5.54
N THR A 320 10.99 6.48 -5.52
CA THR A 320 12.00 6.49 -4.46
C THR A 320 11.69 7.71 -3.59
N LEU A 321 11.35 7.48 -2.32
CA LEU A 321 10.77 8.50 -1.45
C LEU A 321 11.81 9.31 -0.67
N ASN A 322 13.11 8.95 -0.74
CA ASN A 322 14.18 9.55 0.07
C ASN A 322 14.20 11.08 0.03
N ASP A 323 14.21 11.67 -1.18
CA ASP A 323 14.30 13.13 -1.35
C ASP A 323 13.06 13.85 -0.80
N ALA A 324 11.88 13.29 -1.05
CA ALA A 324 10.62 13.83 -0.54
C ALA A 324 10.54 13.75 1.01
N LEU A 325 10.99 12.63 1.59
CA LEU A 325 11.07 12.45 3.04
C LEU A 325 12.09 13.39 3.69
N ALA A 326 13.24 13.60 3.04
CA ALA A 326 14.23 14.58 3.48
C ALA A 326 13.64 16.01 3.44
N ALA A 327 12.87 16.34 2.40
CA ALA A 327 12.16 17.63 2.30
C ALA A 327 11.06 17.78 3.38
N CYS A 328 10.46 16.68 3.84
CA CYS A 328 9.55 16.69 4.99
C CYS A 328 10.29 16.86 6.34
N GLY A 329 11.62 16.73 6.38
CA GLY A 329 12.44 16.91 7.59
C GLY A 329 13.17 15.66 8.09
N MET A 330 13.06 14.51 7.41
CA MET A 330 13.75 13.27 7.75
C MET A 330 15.10 13.21 7.03
N THR A 331 16.09 13.97 7.47
CA THR A 331 17.38 14.10 6.77
C THR A 331 18.43 13.09 7.20
N ASP A 332 18.49 12.78 8.49
CA ASP A 332 19.59 11.98 9.07
C ASP A 332 19.48 10.50 8.69
N ALA A 333 18.26 9.98 8.50
CA ALA A 333 18.01 8.56 8.24
C ALA A 333 18.68 8.03 6.96
N PHE A 334 19.05 8.90 6.02
CA PHE A 334 19.49 8.53 4.66
C PHE A 334 21.00 8.67 4.43
N GLY A 335 21.81 8.88 5.46
CA GLY A 335 23.25 9.09 5.28
C GLY A 335 24.09 8.85 6.55
N ASP A 336 25.28 9.41 6.55
CA ASP A 336 26.30 9.18 7.59
C ASP A 336 25.90 9.63 9.01
N GLN A 337 24.86 10.46 9.13
CA GLN A 337 24.34 10.91 10.41
C GLN A 337 23.32 9.92 11.01
N ALA A 338 22.89 8.94 10.23
CA ALA A 338 21.91 7.96 10.67
C ALA A 338 22.33 7.25 11.96
N ASP A 339 21.34 7.04 12.82
CA ASP A 339 21.49 6.25 14.03
C ASP A 339 20.40 5.18 14.08
N PHE A 340 20.73 4.01 13.57
CA PHE A 340 19.89 2.80 13.64
C PHE A 340 20.44 1.80 14.66
N SER A 341 21.03 2.31 15.75
CA SER A 341 21.62 1.48 16.80
C SER A 341 20.63 0.60 17.55
N ALA A 342 19.32 0.87 17.47
CA ALA A 342 18.31 -0.02 18.04
C ALA A 342 18.10 -1.29 17.19
N ILE A 343 18.55 -1.33 15.91
CA ILE A 343 18.60 -2.56 15.11
C ILE A 343 19.76 -3.44 15.57
N THR A 344 20.97 -2.87 15.76
CA THR A 344 22.22 -3.64 15.89
C THR A 344 22.88 -3.51 17.27
N GLY A 345 22.25 -2.83 18.22
CA GLY A 345 22.77 -2.65 19.58
C GLY A 345 23.91 -1.62 19.70
N SER A 346 24.42 -1.09 18.59
CA SER A 346 25.48 -0.08 18.56
C SER A 346 25.36 0.81 17.33
N LYS A 347 25.81 2.07 17.44
CA LYS A 347 25.88 2.96 16.28
C LYS A 347 26.97 2.44 15.33
N ASN A 348 26.55 2.21 14.09
CA ASN A 348 27.38 1.73 12.99
C ASN A 348 27.05 2.52 11.71
N ASN A 349 27.45 2.04 10.56
CA ASN A 349 27.20 2.71 9.26
C ASN A 349 25.86 2.31 8.63
N LEU A 350 24.90 1.81 9.41
CA LEU A 350 23.59 1.44 8.91
C LEU A 350 22.73 2.69 8.67
N TYR A 351 22.23 2.84 7.45
CA TYR A 351 21.31 3.91 7.04
C TYR A 351 20.32 3.37 6.01
N ILE A 352 19.20 4.05 5.84
CA ILE A 352 18.21 3.72 4.81
C ILE A 352 18.74 4.20 3.45
N SER A 353 19.20 3.28 2.62
CA SER A 353 19.70 3.61 1.28
C SER A 353 18.55 3.95 0.33
N SER A 354 17.42 3.25 0.43
CA SER A 354 16.24 3.51 -0.39
C SER A 354 14.95 3.18 0.35
N VAL A 355 13.95 4.03 0.18
CA VAL A 355 12.54 3.77 0.48
C VAL A 355 11.84 3.64 -0.86
N LEU A 356 11.46 2.42 -1.22
CA LEU A 356 10.90 2.08 -2.52
C LEU A 356 9.42 1.81 -2.42
N GLN A 357 8.64 2.49 -3.23
CA GLN A 357 7.21 2.24 -3.35
C GLN A 357 6.82 2.07 -4.82
N LYS A 358 6.01 1.06 -5.08
CA LYS A 358 5.33 0.91 -6.35
C LYS A 358 3.84 0.74 -6.09
N THR A 359 3.05 1.55 -6.78
CA THR A 359 1.60 1.59 -6.67
C THR A 359 0.98 1.41 -8.05
N TYR A 360 -0.16 0.76 -8.08
CA TYR A 360 -0.96 0.56 -9.28
C TYR A 360 -2.43 0.77 -8.97
N ILE A 361 -3.13 1.48 -9.85
CA ILE A 361 -4.58 1.66 -9.81
C ILE A 361 -5.18 1.55 -11.21
N GLU A 362 -6.24 0.77 -11.35
CA GLU A 362 -7.06 0.71 -12.57
C GLU A 362 -8.51 1.00 -12.17
N VAL A 363 -9.07 2.11 -12.67
CA VAL A 363 -10.45 2.52 -12.41
C VAL A 363 -11.31 2.26 -13.65
N SER A 364 -12.30 1.38 -13.49
CA SER A 364 -13.17 0.90 -14.54
C SER A 364 -14.64 0.93 -14.11
N GLU A 365 -15.54 0.48 -14.98
CA GLU A 365 -16.98 0.39 -14.71
C GLU A 365 -17.30 -0.46 -13.48
N LYS A 366 -16.51 -1.50 -13.21
CA LYS A 366 -16.77 -2.49 -12.15
C LYS A 366 -16.14 -2.16 -10.80
N GLY A 367 -15.20 -1.24 -10.78
CA GLY A 367 -14.44 -0.90 -9.60
C GLY A 367 -13.01 -0.51 -9.91
N THR A 368 -12.20 -0.48 -8.87
CA THR A 368 -10.75 -0.38 -8.98
C THR A 368 -10.20 -1.79 -9.01
N LYS A 369 -9.71 -2.21 -10.20
CA LYS A 369 -9.22 -3.56 -10.55
C LYS A 369 -10.17 -4.72 -10.22
N ALA A 370 -11.48 -4.60 -10.48
CA ALA A 370 -12.45 -5.66 -10.22
C ALA A 370 -12.62 -6.63 -11.41
N ALA A 371 -12.40 -7.93 -11.17
CA ALA A 371 -12.76 -9.01 -12.08
C ALA A 371 -14.07 -9.67 -11.62
N ALA A 372 -15.12 -9.59 -12.48
CA ALA A 372 -16.44 -10.21 -12.38
C ALA A 372 -17.35 -9.76 -11.21
N ALA A 373 -18.42 -9.06 -11.55
CA ALA A 373 -19.46 -8.58 -10.63
C ALA A 373 -20.65 -9.54 -10.56
N THR A 374 -21.20 -9.69 -9.36
CA THR A 374 -22.59 -10.13 -9.14
C THR A 374 -23.36 -8.91 -8.63
N GLU A 375 -24.39 -8.53 -9.35
CA GLU A 375 -25.24 -7.38 -9.06
C GLU A 375 -26.03 -7.62 -7.77
N ILE A 376 -25.84 -6.77 -6.76
CA ILE A 376 -26.69 -6.70 -5.57
C ILE A 376 -27.15 -5.25 -5.46
N GLY A 377 -28.38 -4.98 -5.92
CA GLY A 377 -29.02 -3.69 -5.75
C GLY A 377 -29.43 -3.50 -4.29
N ILE A 378 -28.92 -2.49 -3.61
CA ILE A 378 -29.43 -2.01 -2.33
C ILE A 378 -30.27 -0.77 -2.61
N GLU A 379 -31.58 -0.87 -2.44
CA GLU A 379 -32.49 0.28 -2.49
C GLU A 379 -32.44 1.00 -1.13
N THR A 380 -31.95 2.23 -1.10
CA THR A 380 -32.08 3.12 0.06
C THR A 380 -33.39 3.89 0.00
N MET A 381 -34.15 3.85 1.08
CA MET A 381 -35.51 4.45 1.19
C MET A 381 -35.52 5.96 1.52
N ALA A 382 -34.42 6.66 1.47
CA ALA A 382 -34.37 8.11 1.63
C ALA A 382 -34.13 8.76 0.26
N MET A 383 -34.89 9.81 -0.09
CA MET A 383 -34.57 10.62 -1.28
C MET A 383 -33.25 11.36 -1.01
N PRO A 384 -32.16 11.04 -1.73
CA PRO A 384 -30.91 11.75 -1.57
C PRO A 384 -31.08 13.22 -2.00
N VAL A 385 -30.29 14.09 -1.40
CA VAL A 385 -30.21 15.50 -1.84
C VAL A 385 -29.56 15.50 -3.22
N GLU A 386 -30.18 16.16 -4.19
CA GLU A 386 -29.60 16.33 -5.52
C GLU A 386 -28.45 17.33 -5.42
N ALA A 387 -27.25 16.97 -5.84
CA ALA A 387 -26.06 17.80 -5.85
C ALA A 387 -25.70 18.19 -7.29
N ASP A 388 -24.94 19.27 -7.44
CA ASP A 388 -24.43 19.70 -8.73
C ASP A 388 -23.57 18.62 -9.38
N PRO A 389 -23.68 18.42 -10.71
CA PRO A 389 -22.85 17.43 -11.41
C PRO A 389 -21.35 17.73 -11.31
N VAL A 390 -20.54 16.68 -11.17
CA VAL A 390 -19.08 16.77 -11.16
C VAL A 390 -18.53 16.10 -12.41
N VAL A 391 -17.87 16.88 -13.27
CA VAL A 391 -17.28 16.42 -14.52
C VAL A 391 -15.77 16.61 -14.46
N ALA A 392 -15.02 15.51 -14.45
CA ALA A 392 -13.55 15.50 -14.35
C ALA A 392 -12.92 15.49 -15.75
N ASP A 393 -13.16 16.53 -16.54
CA ASP A 393 -12.65 16.73 -17.89
C ASP A 393 -11.34 17.54 -17.95
N LYS A 394 -10.73 17.81 -16.81
CA LYS A 394 -9.49 18.59 -16.61
C LYS A 394 -8.69 18.03 -15.46
N PRO A 395 -7.44 18.48 -15.21
CA PRO A 395 -6.61 17.97 -14.12
C PRO A 395 -7.33 17.92 -12.76
N TYR A 396 -7.16 16.79 -12.05
CA TYR A 396 -7.83 16.52 -10.78
C TYR A 396 -6.94 15.75 -9.81
N VAL A 397 -7.30 15.81 -8.52
CA VAL A 397 -6.78 14.94 -7.46
C VAL A 397 -7.78 13.82 -7.21
N TYR A 398 -7.29 12.61 -6.99
CA TYR A 398 -8.11 11.51 -6.51
C TYR A 398 -7.46 10.81 -5.32
N MET A 399 -8.26 10.13 -4.53
CA MET A 399 -7.81 9.38 -3.36
C MET A 399 -8.61 8.10 -3.23
N ILE A 400 -7.97 7.02 -2.80
CA ILE A 400 -8.69 5.93 -2.11
C ILE A 400 -8.69 6.29 -0.64
N VAL A 401 -9.85 6.28 -0.03
CA VAL A 401 -10.05 6.74 1.35
C VAL A 401 -10.66 5.65 2.22
N ASP A 402 -10.23 5.59 3.47
CA ASP A 402 -10.91 4.83 4.53
C ASP A 402 -11.98 5.74 5.14
N LEU A 403 -13.25 5.41 4.90
CA LEU A 403 -14.41 6.19 5.34
C LEU A 403 -14.71 6.02 6.83
N GLU A 404 -14.27 4.91 7.42
CA GLU A 404 -14.40 4.63 8.84
C GLU A 404 -13.46 5.52 9.67
N HIS A 405 -12.21 5.64 9.23
CA HIS A 405 -11.18 6.42 9.92
C HIS A 405 -10.99 7.84 9.34
N SER A 406 -11.73 8.19 8.27
CA SER A 406 -11.66 9.50 7.61
C SER A 406 -10.23 9.89 7.18
N MET A 407 -9.50 8.98 6.54
CA MET A 407 -8.11 9.19 6.13
C MET A 407 -7.85 8.73 4.69
N PRO A 408 -6.87 9.33 3.99
CA PRO A 408 -6.44 8.86 2.68
C PRO A 408 -5.49 7.66 2.82
N LEU A 409 -5.72 6.62 2.01
CA LEU A 409 -4.80 5.49 1.82
C LEU A 409 -3.88 5.75 0.64
N PHE A 410 -4.47 6.11 -0.49
CA PHE A 410 -3.76 6.53 -1.70
C PHE A 410 -4.13 7.97 -2.03
N VAL A 411 -3.16 8.70 -2.54
CA VAL A 411 -3.32 10.05 -3.08
C VAL A 411 -2.71 10.07 -4.47
N GLY A 412 -3.52 10.47 -5.45
CA GLY A 412 -3.09 10.56 -6.84
C GLY A 412 -3.51 11.87 -7.49
N ARG A 413 -2.83 12.20 -8.57
CA ARG A 413 -3.25 13.26 -9.48
C ARG A 413 -3.20 12.79 -10.92
N VAL A 414 -4.13 13.29 -11.70
CA VAL A 414 -4.15 13.16 -13.14
C VAL A 414 -4.01 14.54 -13.73
N VAL A 415 -2.96 14.77 -14.48
CA VAL A 415 -2.66 16.05 -15.14
C VAL A 415 -2.72 15.92 -16.65
N ASN A 416 -2.35 14.76 -17.19
CA ASN A 416 -2.40 14.46 -18.62
C ASN A 416 -2.89 13.02 -18.83
N ILE A 417 -3.74 12.81 -19.84
CA ILE A 417 -4.17 11.48 -20.28
C ILE A 417 -3.80 11.36 -21.75
N GLN A 418 -3.17 10.25 -22.14
CA GLN A 418 -2.87 9.91 -23.52
C GLN A 418 -3.99 9.04 -24.09
N GLU A 419 -4.23 9.15 -25.43
CA GLU A 419 -5.20 8.33 -26.15
C GLU A 419 -4.83 6.83 -26.18
#